data_87c1119883aa16e96cc4c7baef69e0be
#
_entry.id   87c1119883aa16e96cc4c7baef69e0be
#
_cell.length_a   1.000
_cell.length_b   1.000
_cell.length_c   1.000
_cell.angle_alpha   90.00
_cell.angle_beta   90.00
_cell.angle_gamma   90.00
#
_symmetry.space_group_name_H-M   'P 1'
#
loop_
_entity.id
_entity.type
_entity.pdbx_description
1 polymer ?
#
loop_
_entity_poly.entity_id
_entity_poly.type
_entity_poly.pdbx_seq_one_letter_code
_entity_poly.pdbx_strand_id
1 'polypeptide(L)'
;PALPDVSKQGDFFVESPIVLFAAIIWYLKLFEDGKYCTFPHAIEFLCRPYEQIFPILTSYPELENYLSPFIDAWQGGAAEQLAGQIASAKIPLSRMISPQLYWIMTGDDFTLDINNPKEPKILCVGNNPDRQNIYGAALGLYNSRIVKLINKKGMLKSGVIIDELPTIYFKGLDNLIATARSRSRYASVFRTSRS
;
A
#
# COMPACT_ATOMS: atom_id res chain seq x y z
N PRO A 1 34.74 9.26 -18.15
CA PRO A 1 33.93 8.61 -17.12
C PRO A 1 32.52 9.22 -17.17
N ALA A 2 31.52 8.40 -17.57
CA ALA A 2 30.13 8.83 -17.58
C ALA A 2 29.70 9.04 -16.14
N LEU A 3 29.02 10.17 -15.86
CA LEU A 3 28.37 10.44 -14.58
C LEU A 3 27.33 9.34 -14.33
N PRO A 4 27.20 8.81 -13.10
CA PRO A 4 26.19 7.85 -12.79
C PRO A 4 24.82 8.47 -13.06
N ASP A 5 23.95 7.71 -13.71
CA ASP A 5 22.63 8.12 -14.12
C ASP A 5 21.78 8.36 -12.86
N VAL A 6 21.60 9.61 -12.47
CA VAL A 6 20.89 10.03 -11.24
C VAL A 6 19.43 9.55 -11.23
N SER A 7 18.83 9.31 -12.42
CA SER A 7 17.47 8.78 -12.55
C SER A 7 17.37 7.34 -12.06
N LYS A 8 18.34 6.49 -12.38
CA LYS A 8 18.40 5.09 -11.95
C LYS A 8 18.67 4.94 -10.45
N GLN A 9 19.40 5.88 -9.87
CA GLN A 9 19.68 5.89 -8.44
C GLN A 9 18.41 6.24 -7.63
N GLY A 10 17.58 7.16 -8.15
CA GLY A 10 16.27 7.48 -7.56
C GLY A 10 15.30 6.30 -7.58
N ASP A 11 15.24 5.55 -8.68
CA ASP A 11 14.41 4.36 -8.82
C ASP A 11 14.85 3.25 -7.85
N PHE A 12 16.14 3.03 -7.66
CA PHE A 12 16.67 2.04 -6.72
C PHE A 12 16.29 2.34 -5.26
N PHE A 13 16.33 3.60 -4.84
CA PHE A 13 15.93 4.01 -3.49
C PHE A 13 14.41 3.84 -3.23
N VAL A 14 13.61 3.81 -4.29
CA VAL A 14 12.17 3.56 -4.19
C VAL A 14 11.85 2.07 -4.29
N GLU A 15 12.53 1.34 -5.16
CA GLU A 15 12.24 -0.07 -5.41
C GLU A 15 12.70 -0.99 -4.28
N SER A 16 13.89 -0.75 -3.71
CA SER A 16 14.41 -1.60 -2.63
C SER A 16 13.49 -1.71 -1.42
N PRO A 17 12.95 -0.62 -0.84
CA PRO A 17 12.01 -0.72 0.25
C PRO A 17 10.73 -1.47 -0.11
N ILE A 18 10.27 -1.36 -1.35
CA ILE A 18 9.07 -2.06 -1.84
C ILE A 18 9.30 -3.57 -1.84
N VAL A 19 10.48 -4.01 -2.30
CA VAL A 19 10.84 -5.43 -2.34
C VAL A 19 10.93 -6.01 -0.94
N LEU A 20 11.58 -5.32 0.00
CA LEU A 20 11.65 -5.78 1.40
C LEU A 20 10.26 -5.82 2.04
N PHE A 21 9.43 -4.81 1.81
CA PHE A 21 8.07 -4.79 2.34
C PHE A 21 7.19 -5.90 1.75
N ALA A 22 7.37 -6.21 0.46
CA ALA A 22 6.71 -7.33 -0.18
C ALA A 22 7.15 -8.68 0.42
N ALA A 23 8.44 -8.86 0.71
CA ALA A 23 8.94 -10.05 1.39
C ALA A 23 8.34 -10.20 2.81
N ILE A 24 8.21 -9.10 3.55
CA ILE A 24 7.56 -9.09 4.88
C ILE A 24 6.08 -9.50 4.76
N ILE A 25 5.34 -8.94 3.80
CA ILE A 25 3.93 -9.32 3.59
C ILE A 25 3.82 -10.81 3.22
N TRP A 26 4.73 -11.32 2.40
CA TRP A 26 4.76 -12.73 2.03
C TRP A 26 5.03 -13.62 3.24
N TYR A 27 6.02 -13.26 4.05
CA TYR A 27 6.28 -13.93 5.33
C TYR A 27 5.03 -13.99 6.22
N LEU A 28 4.39 -12.84 6.45
CA LEU A 28 3.18 -12.76 7.28
C LEU A 28 2.00 -13.57 6.70
N LYS A 29 1.97 -13.74 5.38
CA LYS A 29 0.98 -14.60 4.73
C LYS A 29 1.23 -16.08 4.98
N LEU A 30 2.49 -16.50 5.08
CA LEU A 30 2.87 -17.88 5.38
C LEU A 30 2.81 -18.18 6.88
N PHE A 31 3.07 -17.19 7.72
CA PHE A 31 3.08 -17.34 9.17
C PHE A 31 1.66 -17.48 9.74
N GLU A 32 1.42 -18.54 10.50
CA GLU A 32 0.13 -18.84 11.14
C GLU A 32 -1.09 -18.66 10.19
N ASP A 33 -1.00 -19.22 8.98
CA ASP A 33 -2.04 -19.15 7.95
C ASP A 33 -2.49 -17.72 7.60
N GLY A 34 -1.59 -16.75 7.74
CA GLY A 34 -1.84 -15.35 7.42
C GLY A 34 -2.60 -14.56 8.47
N LYS A 35 -2.78 -15.06 9.68
CA LYS A 35 -3.48 -14.40 10.78
C LYS A 35 -3.01 -12.96 11.02
N TYR A 36 -1.72 -12.71 10.87
CA TYR A 36 -1.11 -11.39 11.04
C TYR A 36 -0.78 -10.69 9.72
N CYS A 37 -1.28 -11.20 8.60
CA CYS A 37 -1.03 -10.60 7.28
C CYS A 37 -1.89 -9.36 7.09
N THR A 38 -1.69 -8.36 7.93
CA THR A 38 -2.33 -7.05 7.84
C THR A 38 -1.30 -5.95 7.65
N PHE A 39 -1.72 -4.82 7.11
CA PHE A 39 -0.82 -3.72 6.82
C PHE A 39 -0.13 -3.15 8.08
N PRO A 40 -0.83 -2.94 9.22
CA PRO A 40 -0.18 -2.51 10.46
C PRO A 40 0.89 -3.48 10.96
N HIS A 41 0.61 -4.79 10.97
CA HIS A 41 1.59 -5.78 11.39
C HIS A 41 2.83 -5.80 10.49
N ALA A 42 2.64 -5.61 9.16
CA ALA A 42 3.76 -5.53 8.22
C ALA A 42 4.63 -4.29 8.49
N ILE A 43 4.02 -3.15 8.82
CA ILE A 43 4.77 -1.93 9.17
C ILE A 43 5.51 -2.12 10.49
N GLU A 44 4.88 -2.67 11.51
CA GLU A 44 5.52 -2.94 12.80
C GLU A 44 6.70 -3.89 12.64
N PHE A 45 6.55 -4.94 11.83
CA PHE A 45 7.63 -5.87 11.54
C PHE A 45 8.79 -5.15 10.81
N LEU A 46 8.50 -4.34 9.79
CA LEU A 46 9.50 -3.55 9.08
C LEU A 46 10.28 -2.61 10.02
N CYS A 47 9.63 -2.09 11.06
CA CYS A 47 10.23 -1.16 12.01
C CYS A 47 11.17 -1.84 13.03
N ARG A 48 11.17 -3.18 13.13
CA ARG A 48 12.08 -3.91 14.01
C ARG A 48 13.54 -3.79 13.56
N PRO A 49 14.52 -4.01 14.46
CA PRO A 49 15.94 -4.10 14.12
C PRO A 49 16.22 -5.21 13.11
N TYR A 50 17.21 -5.01 12.24
CA TYR A 50 17.57 -5.99 11.19
C TYR A 50 18.02 -7.32 11.77
N GLU A 51 18.69 -7.30 12.93
CA GLU A 51 19.11 -8.47 13.69
C GLU A 51 17.94 -9.37 14.11
N GLN A 52 16.74 -8.80 14.17
CA GLN A 52 15.51 -9.55 14.46
C GLN A 52 14.77 -9.95 13.18
N ILE A 53 14.75 -9.07 12.18
CA ILE A 53 14.00 -9.28 10.94
C ILE A 53 14.63 -10.35 10.07
N PHE A 54 15.93 -10.22 9.76
CA PHE A 54 16.58 -11.06 8.77
C PHE A 54 16.66 -12.53 9.15
N PRO A 55 17.01 -12.92 10.40
CA PRO A 55 17.00 -14.33 10.78
C PRO A 55 15.62 -14.97 10.64
N ILE A 56 14.55 -14.23 10.92
CA ILE A 56 13.17 -14.73 10.75
C ILE A 56 12.85 -14.89 9.28
N LEU A 57 13.10 -13.87 8.45
CA LEU A 57 12.76 -13.92 7.04
C LEU A 57 13.57 -14.97 6.27
N THR A 58 14.87 -15.15 6.61
CA THR A 58 15.73 -16.15 5.96
C THR A 58 15.40 -17.59 6.34
N SER A 59 14.63 -17.81 7.41
CA SER A 59 14.12 -19.15 7.74
C SER A 59 13.06 -19.67 6.74
N TYR A 60 12.59 -18.82 5.83
CA TYR A 60 11.64 -19.16 4.77
C TYR A 60 12.35 -19.18 3.41
N PRO A 61 12.64 -20.37 2.82
CA PRO A 61 13.38 -20.48 1.57
C PRO A 61 12.74 -19.73 0.39
N GLU A 62 11.42 -19.60 0.39
CA GLU A 62 10.66 -18.90 -0.65
C GLU A 62 10.99 -17.41 -0.74
N LEU A 63 11.56 -16.83 0.33
CA LEU A 63 11.91 -15.42 0.41
C LEU A 63 13.37 -15.12 0.00
N GLU A 64 14.20 -16.14 -0.20
CA GLU A 64 15.64 -15.99 -0.43
C GLU A 64 15.95 -15.01 -1.57
N ASN A 65 15.28 -15.16 -2.72
CA ASN A 65 15.49 -14.30 -3.88
C ASN A 65 15.15 -12.81 -3.64
N TYR A 66 14.22 -12.53 -2.71
CA TYR A 66 13.84 -11.18 -2.33
C TYR A 66 14.79 -10.57 -1.31
N LEU A 67 15.45 -11.41 -0.52
CA LEU A 67 16.23 -11.00 0.63
C LEU A 67 17.73 -10.90 0.35
N SER A 68 18.27 -11.69 -0.60
CA SER A 68 19.71 -11.76 -0.84
C SER A 68 20.39 -10.39 -0.97
N PRO A 69 19.87 -9.39 -1.71
CA PRO A 69 20.54 -8.08 -1.80
C PRO A 69 20.61 -7.34 -0.46
N PHE A 70 19.63 -7.55 0.41
CA PHE A 70 19.58 -6.92 1.74
C PHE A 70 20.49 -7.62 2.73
N ILE A 71 20.54 -8.94 2.68
CA ILE A 71 21.43 -9.76 3.53
C ILE A 71 22.88 -9.50 3.18
N ASP A 72 23.22 -9.48 1.89
CA ASP A 72 24.57 -9.18 1.40
C ASP A 72 25.04 -7.79 1.84
N ALA A 73 24.17 -6.77 1.75
CA ALA A 73 24.47 -5.43 2.22
C ALA A 73 24.64 -5.37 3.75
N TRP A 74 23.81 -6.09 4.49
CA TRP A 74 23.86 -6.12 5.95
C TRP A 74 25.10 -6.82 6.48
N GLN A 75 25.46 -7.99 5.91
CA GLN A 75 26.63 -8.78 6.29
C GLN A 75 27.92 -8.22 5.70
N GLY A 76 27.85 -7.61 4.52
CA GLY A 76 29.01 -7.05 3.81
C GLY A 76 29.51 -5.69 4.34
N GLY A 77 28.97 -5.20 5.46
CA GLY A 77 29.40 -3.95 6.08
C GLY A 77 28.77 -2.68 5.50
N ALA A 78 27.80 -2.81 4.58
CA ALA A 78 27.03 -1.69 4.00
C ALA A 78 25.73 -1.39 4.80
N ALA A 79 25.71 -1.71 6.08
CA ALA A 79 24.51 -1.58 6.93
C ALA A 79 23.98 -0.15 7.02
N GLU A 80 24.84 0.87 7.01
CA GLU A 80 24.41 2.28 7.02
C GLU A 80 23.70 2.66 5.72
N GLN A 81 24.21 2.21 4.57
CA GLN A 81 23.56 2.45 3.28
C GLN A 81 22.19 1.75 3.22
N LEU A 82 22.12 0.52 3.67
CA LEU A 82 20.87 -0.23 3.79
C LEU A 82 19.88 0.49 4.70
N ALA A 83 20.32 0.96 5.85
CA ALA A 83 19.48 1.71 6.79
C ALA A 83 18.93 2.99 6.13
N GLY A 84 19.74 3.73 5.39
CA GLY A 84 19.32 4.92 4.65
C GLY A 84 18.26 4.62 3.58
N GLN A 85 18.43 3.54 2.83
CA GLN A 85 17.46 3.10 1.82
C GLN A 85 16.11 2.75 2.45
N ILE A 86 16.13 1.94 3.50
CA ILE A 86 14.89 1.48 4.15
C ILE A 86 14.25 2.60 4.97
N ALA A 87 15.00 3.54 5.51
CA ALA A 87 14.46 4.69 6.25
C ALA A 87 13.51 5.53 5.39
N SER A 88 13.76 5.62 4.08
CA SER A 88 12.87 6.32 3.14
C SER A 88 11.43 5.76 3.13
N ALA A 89 11.28 4.46 3.41
CA ALA A 89 9.97 3.83 3.57
C ALA A 89 9.50 3.77 5.03
N LYS A 90 10.40 3.49 5.99
CA LYS A 90 10.04 3.40 7.41
C LYS A 90 9.39 4.70 7.92
N ILE A 91 9.95 5.86 7.56
CA ILE A 91 9.47 7.16 8.05
C ILE A 91 8.02 7.45 7.63
N PRO A 92 7.62 7.38 6.35
CA PRO A 92 6.24 7.62 5.97
C PRO A 92 5.30 6.53 6.46
N LEU A 93 5.72 5.25 6.48
CA LEU A 93 4.90 4.14 6.93
C LEU A 93 4.65 4.17 8.44
N SER A 94 5.64 4.56 9.25
CA SER A 94 5.47 4.67 10.71
C SER A 94 4.39 5.68 11.11
N ARG A 95 4.12 6.69 10.27
CA ARG A 95 3.02 7.63 10.49
C ARG A 95 1.63 6.99 10.39
N MET A 96 1.54 5.84 9.74
CA MET A 96 0.30 5.07 9.62
C MET A 96 0.05 4.16 10.84
N ILE A 97 1.00 4.08 11.79
CA ILE A 97 0.83 3.35 13.04
C ILE A 97 0.10 4.28 14.03
N SER A 98 -1.23 4.19 14.05
CA SER A 98 -2.07 4.84 15.05
C SER A 98 -3.11 3.85 15.54
N PRO A 99 -3.59 3.93 16.79
CA PRO A 99 -4.59 3.00 17.31
C PRO A 99 -5.85 2.91 16.43
N GLN A 100 -6.28 4.03 15.85
CA GLN A 100 -7.45 4.10 14.98
C GLN A 100 -7.22 3.37 13.65
N LEU A 101 -6.07 3.64 12.99
CA LEU A 101 -5.72 2.94 11.75
C LEU A 101 -5.44 1.46 12.00
N TYR A 102 -4.80 1.14 13.12
CA TYR A 102 -4.57 -0.24 13.51
C TYR A 102 -5.90 -1.01 13.60
N TRP A 103 -6.88 -0.45 14.32
CA TRP A 103 -8.21 -1.04 14.45
C TRP A 103 -8.88 -1.26 13.09
N ILE A 104 -8.91 -0.24 12.23
CA ILE A 104 -9.56 -0.32 10.92
C ILE A 104 -8.84 -1.30 9.99
N MET A 105 -7.51 -1.30 9.98
CA MET A 105 -6.73 -2.07 9.00
C MET A 105 -6.41 -3.51 9.44
N THR A 106 -6.73 -3.88 10.67
CA THR A 106 -6.69 -5.27 11.16
C THR A 106 -8.05 -5.96 11.13
N GLY A 107 -9.14 -5.19 10.94
CA GLY A 107 -10.48 -5.74 10.79
C GLY A 107 -10.67 -6.42 9.42
N ASP A 108 -11.58 -7.38 9.35
CA ASP A 108 -11.99 -8.09 8.12
C ASP A 108 -13.52 -8.25 8.11
N ASP A 109 -14.23 -7.14 8.31
CA ASP A 109 -15.69 -7.14 8.44
C ASP A 109 -16.41 -7.23 7.09
N PHE A 110 -15.74 -6.82 6.00
CA PHE A 110 -16.29 -6.86 4.65
C PHE A 110 -15.19 -6.87 3.58
N THR A 111 -15.56 -7.32 2.38
CA THR A 111 -14.68 -7.32 1.21
C THR A 111 -14.79 -6.02 0.39
N LEU A 112 -13.68 -5.56 -0.20
CA LEU A 112 -13.65 -4.32 -0.99
C LEU A 112 -14.21 -4.45 -2.42
N ASP A 113 -14.68 -5.62 -2.83
CA ASP A 113 -15.34 -5.87 -4.11
C ASP A 113 -16.83 -5.45 -4.06
N ILE A 114 -17.05 -4.19 -3.76
CA ILE A 114 -18.35 -3.60 -3.43
C ILE A 114 -19.44 -3.81 -4.50
N ASN A 115 -19.06 -4.05 -5.75
CA ASN A 115 -19.97 -4.29 -6.86
C ASN A 115 -20.02 -5.77 -7.29
N ASN A 116 -19.70 -6.69 -6.37
CA ASN A 116 -19.84 -8.11 -6.58
C ASN A 116 -21.31 -8.47 -6.78
N PRO A 117 -21.69 -9.15 -7.88
CA PRO A 117 -23.10 -9.52 -8.14
C PRO A 117 -23.74 -10.37 -7.04
N LYS A 118 -22.95 -11.14 -6.32
CA LYS A 118 -23.43 -12.02 -5.23
C LYS A 118 -23.69 -11.25 -3.93
N GLU A 119 -22.98 -10.15 -3.72
CA GLU A 119 -23.03 -9.39 -2.48
C GLU A 119 -22.72 -7.90 -2.75
N PRO A 120 -23.63 -7.18 -3.43
CA PRO A 120 -23.43 -5.77 -3.72
C PRO A 120 -23.51 -4.93 -2.45
N LYS A 121 -22.61 -3.95 -2.33
CA LYS A 121 -22.48 -3.08 -1.15
C LYS A 121 -22.47 -1.61 -1.54
N ILE A 122 -22.87 -0.77 -0.61
CA ILE A 122 -22.61 0.69 -0.65
C ILE A 122 -21.53 0.96 0.38
N LEU A 123 -20.42 1.54 -0.07
CA LEU A 123 -19.29 1.91 0.78
C LEU A 123 -19.20 3.42 0.88
N CYS A 124 -19.28 3.95 2.09
CA CYS A 124 -19.01 5.34 2.39
C CYS A 124 -17.67 5.45 3.12
N VAL A 125 -16.76 6.26 2.57
CA VAL A 125 -15.42 6.49 3.13
C VAL A 125 -15.30 7.93 3.54
N GLY A 126 -15.18 8.19 4.83
CA GLY A 126 -15.00 9.53 5.40
C GLY A 126 -13.51 9.86 5.59
N ASN A 127 -13.20 11.16 5.52
CA ASN A 127 -11.89 11.71 5.86
C ASN A 127 -12.03 12.70 7.03
N ASN A 128 -10.99 12.81 7.84
CA ASN A 128 -10.88 13.83 8.87
C ASN A 128 -9.83 14.86 8.41
N PRO A 129 -10.23 16.13 8.12
CA PRO A 129 -9.31 17.16 7.64
C PRO A 129 -8.15 17.44 8.61
N ASP A 130 -8.39 17.37 9.92
CA ASP A 130 -7.38 17.64 10.93
C ASP A 130 -6.25 16.60 10.96
N ARG A 131 -6.53 15.39 10.43
CA ARG A 131 -5.59 14.26 10.40
C ARG A 131 -5.30 13.77 8.99
N GLN A 132 -5.50 14.59 8.00
CA GLN A 132 -5.34 14.21 6.59
C GLN A 132 -3.95 13.65 6.27
N ASN A 133 -2.89 14.17 6.88
CA ASN A 133 -1.52 13.69 6.68
C ASN A 133 -1.31 12.22 7.09
N ILE A 134 -2.15 11.71 8.00
CA ILE A 134 -2.11 10.33 8.47
C ILE A 134 -3.11 9.49 7.68
N TYR A 135 -4.36 9.93 7.60
CA TYR A 135 -5.44 9.15 6.99
C TYR A 135 -5.38 9.15 5.47
N GLY A 136 -4.83 10.20 4.85
CA GLY A 136 -4.72 10.30 3.40
C GLY A 136 -3.96 9.16 2.75
N ALA A 137 -2.91 8.64 3.39
CA ALA A 137 -2.15 7.51 2.89
C ALA A 137 -2.98 6.20 2.94
N ALA A 138 -3.70 5.96 4.05
CA ALA A 138 -4.59 4.81 4.19
C ALA A 138 -5.75 4.89 3.20
N LEU A 139 -6.40 6.05 3.08
CA LEU A 139 -7.47 6.29 2.11
C LEU A 139 -6.99 6.09 0.67
N GLY A 140 -5.79 6.57 0.33
CA GLY A 140 -5.16 6.37 -0.96
C GLY A 140 -4.96 4.87 -1.29
N LEU A 141 -4.54 4.08 -0.30
CA LEU A 141 -4.38 2.63 -0.44
C LEU A 141 -5.73 1.94 -0.70
N TYR A 142 -6.75 2.21 0.12
CA TYR A 142 -8.10 1.66 -0.06
C TYR A 142 -8.71 2.06 -1.40
N ASN A 143 -8.69 3.34 -1.74
CA ASN A 143 -9.24 3.85 -2.98
C ASN A 143 -8.55 3.24 -4.20
N SER A 144 -7.23 3.13 -4.20
CA SER A 144 -6.47 2.48 -5.28
C SER A 144 -6.85 1.00 -5.44
N ARG A 145 -7.15 0.31 -4.35
CA ARG A 145 -7.59 -1.08 -4.38
C ARG A 145 -9.03 -1.20 -4.87
N ILE A 146 -9.94 -0.39 -4.36
CA ILE A 146 -11.35 -0.36 -4.75
C ILE A 146 -11.49 -0.13 -6.25
N VAL A 147 -10.79 0.86 -6.80
CA VAL A 147 -10.81 1.17 -8.24
C VAL A 147 -10.42 -0.04 -9.10
N LYS A 148 -9.41 -0.79 -8.68
CA LYS A 148 -9.01 -2.02 -9.38
C LYS A 148 -10.09 -3.10 -9.31
N LEU A 149 -10.79 -3.22 -8.18
CA LEU A 149 -11.81 -4.25 -7.97
C LEU A 149 -13.10 -3.93 -8.72
N ILE A 150 -13.61 -2.71 -8.62
CA ILE A 150 -14.85 -2.31 -9.31
C ILE A 150 -14.71 -2.32 -10.83
N ASN A 151 -13.48 -2.24 -11.35
CA ASN A 151 -13.20 -2.22 -12.79
C ASN A 151 -13.02 -3.62 -13.42
N LYS A 152 -13.23 -4.69 -12.67
CA LYS A 152 -13.15 -6.07 -13.19
C LYS A 152 -14.32 -6.39 -14.10
N LYS A 153 -14.10 -7.30 -15.07
CA LYS A 153 -15.16 -7.88 -15.89
C LYS A 153 -16.14 -8.69 -15.04
N GLY A 154 -17.41 -8.70 -15.40
CA GLY A 154 -18.43 -9.48 -14.69
C GLY A 154 -18.98 -8.85 -13.40
N MET A 155 -18.49 -7.68 -13.00
CA MET A 155 -19.00 -6.95 -11.86
C MET A 155 -20.20 -6.07 -12.24
N LEU A 156 -21.06 -5.74 -11.26
CA LEU A 156 -22.19 -4.84 -11.45
C LEU A 156 -21.73 -3.43 -11.84
N LYS A 157 -22.61 -2.70 -12.51
CA LYS A 157 -22.41 -1.27 -12.74
C LYS A 157 -22.41 -0.55 -11.41
N SER A 158 -21.44 0.35 -11.20
CA SER A 158 -21.27 1.08 -9.95
C SER A 158 -20.98 2.56 -10.20
N GLY A 159 -21.49 3.41 -9.32
CA GLY A 159 -21.15 4.83 -9.26
C GLY A 159 -20.03 5.07 -8.23
N VAL A 160 -19.09 5.94 -8.56
CA VAL A 160 -18.09 6.47 -7.64
C VAL A 160 -18.32 7.96 -7.50
N ILE A 161 -18.64 8.38 -6.27
CA ILE A 161 -18.87 9.79 -5.94
C ILE A 161 -17.71 10.23 -5.06
N ILE A 162 -16.99 11.26 -5.49
CA ILE A 162 -15.85 11.80 -4.76
C ILE A 162 -16.12 13.28 -4.49
N ASP A 163 -16.26 13.61 -3.22
CA ASP A 163 -16.31 14.99 -2.76
C ASP A 163 -14.90 15.47 -2.41
N GLU A 164 -14.58 16.72 -2.74
CA GLU A 164 -13.26 17.32 -2.51
C GLU A 164 -12.08 16.52 -3.10
N LEU A 165 -12.18 16.14 -4.36
CA LEU A 165 -11.16 15.37 -5.08
C LEU A 165 -9.70 15.84 -4.87
N PRO A 166 -9.36 17.15 -4.82
CA PRO A 166 -7.99 17.59 -4.61
C PRO A 166 -7.37 17.09 -3.31
N THR A 167 -8.19 16.78 -2.30
CA THR A 167 -7.73 16.33 -0.98
C THR A 167 -7.55 14.82 -0.89
N ILE A 168 -8.11 14.06 -1.84
CA ILE A 168 -8.15 12.59 -1.82
C ILE A 168 -7.60 12.01 -3.14
N TYR A 169 -6.57 12.63 -3.72
CA TYR A 169 -5.96 12.07 -4.93
C TYR A 169 -5.33 10.71 -4.64
N PHE A 170 -5.58 9.72 -5.51
CA PHE A 170 -5.01 8.39 -5.44
C PHE A 170 -4.63 7.86 -6.83
N LYS A 171 -3.61 7.01 -6.86
CA LYS A 171 -3.12 6.40 -8.09
C LYS A 171 -4.19 5.50 -8.73
N GLY A 172 -4.48 5.74 -10.00
CA GLY A 172 -5.45 4.95 -10.78
C GLY A 172 -6.79 5.65 -11.02
N LEU A 173 -6.99 6.87 -10.50
CA LEU A 173 -8.18 7.66 -10.76
C LEU A 173 -8.32 7.98 -12.27
N ASP A 174 -7.23 8.35 -12.94
CA ASP A 174 -7.22 8.63 -14.39
C ASP A 174 -7.66 7.40 -15.18
N ASN A 175 -7.18 6.23 -14.81
CA ASN A 175 -7.60 4.96 -15.41
C ASN A 175 -9.08 4.67 -15.17
N LEU A 176 -9.60 4.98 -13.99
CA LEU A 176 -11.03 4.81 -13.70
C LEU A 176 -11.87 5.67 -14.63
N ILE A 177 -11.53 6.95 -14.77
CA ILE A 177 -12.25 7.91 -15.62
C ILE A 177 -12.19 7.47 -17.09
N ALA A 178 -11.01 7.09 -17.58
CA ALA A 178 -10.82 6.65 -18.97
C ALA A 178 -11.60 5.36 -19.28
N THR A 179 -11.62 4.40 -18.36
CA THR A 179 -12.29 3.10 -18.56
C THR A 179 -13.77 3.11 -18.23
N ALA A 180 -14.26 4.05 -17.44
CA ALA A 180 -15.68 4.21 -17.12
C ALA A 180 -16.51 4.50 -18.39
N ARG A 181 -16.00 5.32 -19.31
CA ARG A 181 -16.67 5.64 -20.59
C ARG A 181 -16.83 4.40 -21.48
N SER A 182 -15.79 3.60 -21.63
CA SER A 182 -15.77 2.45 -22.54
C SER A 182 -16.63 1.27 -22.08
N ARG A 183 -17.00 1.22 -20.80
CA ARG A 183 -17.70 0.07 -20.18
C ARG A 183 -19.10 0.40 -19.67
N SER A 184 -19.69 1.53 -20.09
CA SER A 184 -21.01 1.99 -19.62
C SER A 184 -21.15 2.03 -18.10
N ARG A 185 -20.09 2.40 -17.39
CA ARG A 185 -20.05 2.58 -15.94
C ARG A 185 -20.12 4.07 -15.64
N TYR A 186 -20.91 4.44 -14.66
CA TYR A 186 -21.05 5.85 -14.26
C TYR A 186 -20.01 6.15 -13.17
N ALA A 187 -19.00 6.95 -13.51
CA ALA A 187 -18.18 7.62 -12.53
C ALA A 187 -18.58 9.09 -12.51
N SER A 188 -19.19 9.53 -11.43
CA SER A 188 -19.50 10.95 -11.23
C SER A 188 -18.50 11.51 -10.24
N VAL A 189 -17.70 12.46 -10.70
CA VAL A 189 -16.75 13.19 -9.85
C VAL A 189 -17.34 14.57 -9.64
N PHE A 190 -17.76 14.88 -8.44
CA PHE A 190 -18.22 16.19 -8.06
C PHE A 190 -17.08 16.96 -7.40
N ARG A 191 -16.80 18.14 -7.94
CA ARG A 191 -15.93 19.11 -7.30
C ARG A 191 -16.82 20.13 -6.60
N THR A 192 -16.96 20.04 -5.29
CA THR A 192 -17.52 21.16 -4.53
C THR A 192 -16.40 22.16 -4.27
N SER A 193 -16.49 23.32 -4.93
CA SER A 193 -15.71 24.47 -4.51
C SER A 193 -16.46 25.13 -3.36
N ARG A 194 -15.97 25.04 -2.14
CA ARG A 194 -16.39 25.95 -1.10
C ARG A 194 -15.83 27.33 -1.45
N SER A 195 -16.72 28.27 -1.70
CA SER A 195 -16.45 29.72 -1.73
C SER A 195 -15.99 30.21 -0.36
#